data_db2cf6bc52da090130c437bc5b89ec94
#
_entry.id   db2cf6bc52da090130c437bc5b89ec94
#
_cell.length_a   1.000
_cell.length_b   1.000
_cell.length_c   1.000
_cell.angle_alpha   90.00
_cell.angle_beta   90.00
_cell.angle_gamma   90.00
#
_symmetry.space_group_name_H-M   'P 1'
#
loop_
_entity.id
_entity.type
_entity.pdbx_description
1 polymer ?
#
loop_
_entity_poly.entity_id
_entity_poly.type
_entity_poly.pdbx_seq_one_letter_code
_entity_poly.pdbx_strand_id
1 'polypeptide(L)'
;RDDGAERTVPAAAVRRALADGLLAREADRLRATADARGFLRRRLCGAGEEAYGAQHRDDEMAKVEVEGAAAIVRINRAESPLGALARMKDRQGGQFLPEEAVAAGERLHADFTRGQLQPRVTASWEPRLASRGDGARGGIADLTDSALAARRRVSQAVDAIGPELAGVALDVCCFMKGLET
;
A
#
# COMPACT_ATOMS: atom_id res chain seq x y z
N ARG A 1 1.66 24.13 -8.50
CA ARG A 1 1.23 25.08 -9.54
C ARG A 1 1.52 26.46 -9.01
N ASP A 2 2.32 27.19 -9.75
CA ASP A 2 2.62 28.60 -9.46
C ASP A 2 1.40 29.40 -9.94
N ASP A 3 0.58 29.84 -8.99
CA ASP A 3 -0.62 30.63 -9.28
C ASP A 3 -0.31 32.14 -9.41
N GLY A 4 0.97 32.50 -9.33
CA GLY A 4 1.43 33.90 -9.45
C GLY A 4 0.94 34.82 -8.34
N ALA A 5 0.30 34.30 -7.29
CA ALA A 5 -0.21 35.09 -6.20
C ALA A 5 0.92 35.52 -5.26
N GLU A 6 1.12 36.83 -5.13
CA GLU A 6 2.07 37.41 -4.18
C GLU A 6 1.53 37.24 -2.75
N ARG A 7 2.32 36.57 -1.89
CA ARG A 7 1.96 36.34 -0.49
C ARG A 7 2.98 36.93 0.44
N THR A 8 2.55 37.79 1.32
CA THR A 8 3.41 38.39 2.35
C THR A 8 3.56 37.42 3.53
N VAL A 9 4.80 37.09 3.86
CA VAL A 9 5.13 36.21 5.00
C VAL A 9 5.85 37.01 6.08
N PRO A 10 5.49 36.86 7.38
CA PRO A 10 6.18 37.56 8.47
C PRO A 10 7.68 37.20 8.51
N ALA A 11 8.55 38.20 8.62
CA ALA A 11 10.00 38.01 8.69
C ALA A 11 10.44 37.08 9.84
N ALA A 12 9.70 37.06 10.94
CA ALA A 12 9.95 36.13 12.06
C ALA A 12 9.76 34.67 11.66
N ALA A 13 8.74 34.36 10.86
CA ALA A 13 8.49 32.99 10.36
C ALA A 13 9.60 32.53 9.40
N VAL A 14 10.09 33.44 8.55
CA VAL A 14 11.20 33.16 7.65
C VAL A 14 12.49 32.88 8.45
N ARG A 15 12.80 33.74 9.45
CA ARG A 15 13.99 33.51 10.31
C ARG A 15 13.93 32.17 11.04
N ARG A 16 12.76 31.80 11.55
CA ARG A 16 12.56 30.53 12.23
C ARG A 16 12.75 29.36 11.25
N ALA A 17 12.15 29.42 10.08
CA ALA A 17 12.30 28.36 9.07
C ALA A 17 13.74 28.19 8.57
N LEU A 18 14.53 29.28 8.53
CA LEU A 18 15.97 29.24 8.26
C LEU A 18 16.74 28.58 9.41
N ALA A 19 16.42 28.94 10.67
CA ALA A 19 17.04 28.36 11.85
C ALA A 19 16.72 26.87 12.00
N ASP A 20 15.50 26.47 11.65
CA ASP A 20 15.05 25.06 11.67
C ASP A 20 15.57 24.25 10.47
N GLY A 21 16.37 24.84 9.56
CA GLY A 21 16.92 24.17 8.40
C GLY A 21 15.90 23.84 7.30
N LEU A 22 14.69 24.40 7.39
CA LEU A 22 13.62 24.17 6.42
C LEU A 22 13.76 25.01 5.15
N LEU A 23 14.45 26.16 5.28
CA LEU A 23 14.80 27.04 4.17
C LEU A 23 16.31 27.21 4.10
N ALA A 24 16.84 27.30 2.91
CA ALA A 24 18.21 27.70 2.63
C ALA A 24 18.21 29.02 1.86
N ARG A 25 19.21 29.87 2.12
CA ARG A 25 19.39 31.12 1.39
C ARG A 25 20.36 30.88 0.24
N GLU A 26 19.90 31.12 -0.99
CA GLU A 26 20.70 31.08 -2.21
C GLU A 26 20.71 32.47 -2.83
N ALA A 27 21.80 33.21 -2.62
CA ALA A 27 21.91 34.63 -3.03
C ALA A 27 20.75 35.48 -2.48
N ASP A 28 19.88 35.98 -3.34
CA ASP A 28 18.71 36.81 -3.02
C ASP A 28 17.38 36.03 -2.94
N ARG A 29 17.46 34.70 -2.96
CA ARG A 29 16.28 33.83 -2.96
C ARG A 29 16.30 32.89 -1.75
N LEU A 30 15.11 32.46 -1.35
CA LEU A 30 14.92 31.42 -0.37
C LEU A 30 14.43 30.16 -1.07
N ARG A 31 15.05 29.04 -0.75
CA ARG A 31 14.67 27.74 -1.29
C ARG A 31 14.29 26.79 -0.17
N ALA A 32 13.24 26.01 -0.36
CA ALA A 32 12.88 24.93 0.56
C ALA A 32 13.93 23.82 0.49
N THR A 33 14.39 23.35 1.64
CA THR A 33 15.31 22.21 1.75
C THR A 33 14.57 20.89 1.56
N ALA A 34 15.27 19.78 1.42
CA ALA A 34 14.69 18.45 1.40
C ALA A 34 13.84 18.17 2.64
N ASP A 35 14.29 18.66 3.82
CA ASP A 35 13.64 18.46 5.12
C ASP A 35 12.31 19.22 5.24
N ALA A 36 12.15 20.33 4.50
CA ALA A 36 10.91 21.13 4.50
C ALA A 36 9.69 20.30 4.08
N ARG A 37 9.87 19.39 3.13
CA ARG A 37 8.78 18.52 2.65
C ARG A 37 8.30 17.56 3.74
N GLY A 38 9.24 16.93 4.43
CA GLY A 38 8.94 16.04 5.56
C GLY A 38 8.29 16.79 6.73
N PHE A 39 8.81 17.98 7.05
CA PHE A 39 8.23 18.85 8.07
C PHE A 39 6.78 19.25 7.77
N LEU A 40 6.51 19.70 6.53
CA LEU A 40 5.15 20.09 6.11
C LEU A 40 4.19 18.90 6.20
N ARG A 41 4.61 17.72 5.73
CA ARG A 41 3.82 16.51 5.81
C ARG A 41 3.43 16.17 7.26
N ARG A 42 4.39 16.19 8.19
CA ARG A 42 4.12 16.00 9.62
C ARG A 42 3.14 17.04 10.19
N ARG A 43 3.31 18.28 9.78
CA ARG A 43 2.48 19.40 10.27
C ARG A 43 1.04 19.32 9.76
N LEU A 44 0.85 18.89 8.51
CA LEU A 44 -0.47 18.75 7.89
C LEU A 44 -1.24 17.50 8.37
N CYS A 45 -0.52 16.45 8.79
CA CYS A 45 -1.15 15.24 9.33
C CYS A 45 -1.65 15.39 10.77
N GLY A 46 -1.42 16.52 11.43
CA GLY A 46 -1.85 16.78 12.82
C GLY A 46 -0.86 16.31 13.88
N ALA A 47 -1.21 16.49 15.15
CA ALA A 47 -0.43 16.06 16.29
C ALA A 47 -1.10 14.84 16.95
N GLY A 48 -0.42 13.69 16.95
CA GLY A 48 -0.90 12.47 17.58
C GLY A 48 -0.20 11.21 17.04
N GLU A 49 -0.47 10.07 17.64
CA GLU A 49 0.09 8.78 17.19
C GLU A 49 -0.27 8.46 15.74
N GLU A 50 -1.46 8.87 15.29
CA GLU A 50 -1.90 8.72 13.91
C GLU A 50 -1.10 9.56 12.91
N ALA A 51 -0.50 10.67 13.36
CA ALA A 51 0.26 11.57 12.49
C ALA A 51 1.51 10.89 11.90
N TYR A 52 2.15 9.98 12.65
CA TYR A 52 3.28 9.21 12.15
C TYR A 52 2.86 8.26 11.03
N GLY A 53 1.78 7.54 11.20
CA GLY A 53 1.23 6.67 10.17
C GLY A 53 0.77 7.44 8.93
N ALA A 54 0.08 8.57 9.14
CA ALA A 54 -0.47 9.39 8.05
C ALA A 54 0.62 10.00 7.14
N GLN A 55 1.82 10.30 7.65
CA GLN A 55 2.92 10.82 6.81
C GLN A 55 3.50 9.78 5.85
N HIS A 56 3.31 8.49 6.10
CA HIS A 56 3.79 7.39 5.28
C HIS A 56 2.69 6.78 4.38
N ARG A 57 1.45 7.27 4.51
CA ARG A 57 0.32 6.84 3.67
C ARG A 57 0.24 7.69 2.41
N ASP A 58 -0.13 7.04 1.31
CA ASP A 58 -0.50 7.68 0.05
C ASP A 58 -2.00 7.38 -0.17
N ASP A 59 -2.83 8.12 0.58
CA ASP A 59 -4.27 7.87 0.63
C ASP A 59 -4.95 8.39 -0.64
N GLU A 60 -5.72 7.52 -1.28
CA GLU A 60 -6.57 7.84 -2.41
C GLU A 60 -7.99 7.32 -2.17
N MET A 61 -8.97 8.09 -2.67
CA MET A 61 -10.36 7.65 -2.67
C MET A 61 -10.61 6.80 -3.90
N ALA A 62 -10.86 5.52 -3.71
CA ALA A 62 -11.16 4.58 -4.78
C ALA A 62 -12.58 4.04 -4.67
N LYS A 63 -13.21 3.84 -5.82
CA LYS A 63 -14.50 3.16 -5.90
C LYS A 63 -14.24 1.66 -5.93
N VAL A 64 -14.64 0.95 -4.90
CA VAL A 64 -14.48 -0.50 -4.77
C VAL A 64 -15.87 -1.14 -4.72
N GLU A 65 -16.02 -2.25 -5.40
CA GLU A 65 -17.24 -3.04 -5.32
C GLU A 65 -17.13 -4.02 -4.13
N VAL A 66 -17.98 -3.80 -3.14
CA VAL A 66 -18.07 -4.64 -1.94
C VAL A 66 -19.46 -5.30 -1.95
N GLU A 67 -19.49 -6.62 -2.01
CA GLU A 67 -20.74 -7.41 -2.01
C GLU A 67 -21.77 -6.99 -3.07
N GLY A 68 -21.30 -6.57 -4.25
CA GLY A 68 -22.15 -6.12 -5.35
C GLY A 68 -22.62 -4.66 -5.24
N ALA A 69 -22.22 -3.94 -4.20
CA ALA A 69 -22.48 -2.51 -4.03
C ALA A 69 -21.18 -1.70 -4.24
N ALA A 70 -21.28 -0.59 -4.97
CA ALA A 70 -20.14 0.30 -5.15
C ALA A 70 -19.98 1.20 -3.92
N ALA A 71 -18.86 1.09 -3.23
CA ALA A 71 -18.49 1.93 -2.10
C ALA A 71 -17.25 2.78 -2.44
N ILE A 72 -17.24 4.03 -1.97
CA ILE A 72 -16.05 4.87 -2.04
C ILE A 72 -15.26 4.62 -0.75
N VAL A 73 -14.07 4.07 -0.89
CA VAL A 73 -13.20 3.74 0.25
C VAL A 73 -11.85 4.46 0.10
N ARG A 74 -11.26 4.78 1.24
CA ARG A 74 -9.90 5.31 1.29
C ARG A 74 -8.92 4.13 1.27
N ILE A 75 -8.06 4.09 0.26
CA ILE A 75 -7.01 3.10 0.12
C ILE A 75 -5.65 3.76 0.25
N ASN A 76 -4.70 3.07 0.85
CA ASN A 76 -3.32 3.54 0.94
C ASN A 76 -2.49 2.87 -0.17
N ARG A 77 -2.19 3.63 -1.22
CA ARG A 77 -1.39 3.12 -2.35
C ARG A 77 0.07 2.80 -1.99
N ALA A 78 0.56 3.30 -0.86
CA ALA A 78 1.91 3.01 -0.42
C ALA A 78 2.05 1.61 0.21
N GLU A 79 0.95 0.96 0.58
CA GLU A 79 0.96 -0.40 1.15
C GLU A 79 1.19 -1.47 0.08
N SER A 80 0.72 -1.22 -1.15
CA SER A 80 0.89 -2.17 -2.23
C SER A 80 2.22 -1.98 -2.96
N PRO A 81 3.03 -3.02 -3.18
CA PRO A 81 4.22 -2.95 -4.02
C PRO A 81 3.86 -2.57 -5.47
N LEU A 82 2.66 -2.88 -5.93
CA LEU A 82 2.17 -2.49 -7.25
C LEU A 82 1.99 -0.99 -7.37
N GLY A 83 1.63 -0.28 -6.29
CA GLY A 83 1.56 1.18 -6.25
C GLY A 83 2.91 1.85 -6.52
N ALA A 84 4.01 1.25 -6.06
CA ALA A 84 5.35 1.71 -6.37
C ALA A 84 5.69 1.49 -7.86
N LEU A 85 5.39 0.30 -8.39
CA LEU A 85 5.62 -0.06 -9.80
C LEU A 85 4.79 0.79 -10.77
N ALA A 86 3.55 1.10 -10.41
CA ALA A 86 2.67 1.97 -11.20
C ALA A 86 3.21 3.41 -11.35
N ARG A 87 4.01 3.89 -10.39
CA ARG A 87 4.66 5.20 -10.44
C ARG A 87 5.98 5.21 -11.20
N MET A 88 6.56 4.03 -11.42
CA MET A 88 7.80 3.92 -12.18
C MET A 88 7.56 4.23 -13.65
N LYS A 89 8.57 4.82 -14.26
CA LYS A 89 8.58 5.07 -15.70
C LYS A 89 9.60 4.15 -16.38
N ASP A 90 9.27 3.75 -17.56
CA ASP A 90 10.20 3.03 -18.42
C ASP A 90 11.32 3.94 -18.96
N ARG A 91 12.25 3.39 -19.72
CA ARG A 91 13.35 4.16 -20.32
C ARG A 91 12.90 5.20 -21.34
N GLN A 92 11.68 5.09 -21.83
CA GLN A 92 11.08 5.99 -22.82
C GLN A 92 10.15 7.04 -22.19
N GLY A 93 10.01 7.01 -20.84
CA GLY A 93 9.17 7.93 -20.07
C GLY A 93 7.70 7.51 -19.99
N GLY A 94 7.32 6.35 -20.54
CA GLY A 94 6.02 5.73 -20.40
C GLY A 94 5.82 5.10 -19.02
N GLN A 95 4.62 4.58 -18.76
CA GLN A 95 4.35 3.80 -17.55
C GLN A 95 5.07 2.46 -17.63
N PHE A 96 5.82 2.11 -16.58
CA PHE A 96 6.49 0.81 -16.50
C PHE A 96 5.48 -0.34 -16.40
N LEU A 97 4.44 -0.18 -15.59
CA LEU A 97 3.36 -1.15 -15.45
C LEU A 97 2.04 -0.51 -15.89
N PRO A 98 1.34 -1.07 -16.90
CA PRO A 98 0.04 -0.58 -17.33
C PRO A 98 -0.99 -0.59 -16.22
N GLU A 99 -1.94 0.34 -16.24
CA GLU A 99 -2.97 0.46 -15.21
C GLU A 99 -3.82 -0.81 -15.08
N GLU A 100 -4.09 -1.47 -16.21
CA GLU A 100 -4.84 -2.74 -16.22
C GLU A 100 -4.08 -3.86 -15.49
N ALA A 101 -2.75 -3.90 -15.62
CA ALA A 101 -1.91 -4.88 -14.91
C ALA A 101 -1.87 -4.60 -13.41
N VAL A 102 -1.80 -3.32 -13.01
CA VAL A 102 -1.93 -2.91 -11.60
C VAL A 102 -3.27 -3.37 -11.05
N ALA A 103 -4.38 -3.05 -11.74
CA ALA A 103 -5.72 -3.41 -11.34
C ALA A 103 -5.94 -4.94 -11.28
N ALA A 104 -5.29 -5.69 -12.16
CA ALA A 104 -5.34 -7.16 -12.13
C ALA A 104 -4.61 -7.72 -10.91
N GLY A 105 -3.42 -7.20 -10.60
CA GLY A 105 -2.66 -7.61 -9.42
C GLY A 105 -3.36 -7.26 -8.10
N GLU A 106 -3.97 -6.09 -8.01
CA GLU A 106 -4.78 -5.70 -6.84
C GLU A 106 -6.00 -6.61 -6.65
N ARG A 107 -6.66 -7.02 -7.74
CA ARG A 107 -7.75 -8.00 -7.67
C ARG A 107 -7.27 -9.37 -7.19
N LEU A 108 -6.11 -9.80 -7.69
CA LEU A 108 -5.49 -11.05 -7.25
C LEU A 108 -5.19 -11.03 -5.74
N HIS A 109 -4.61 -9.92 -5.26
CA HIS A 109 -4.36 -9.70 -3.83
C HIS A 109 -5.66 -9.75 -2.99
N ALA A 110 -6.69 -9.04 -3.44
CA ALA A 110 -7.99 -8.99 -2.76
C ALA A 110 -8.64 -10.39 -2.67
N ASP A 111 -8.59 -11.16 -3.76
CA ASP A 111 -9.11 -12.52 -3.77
C ASP A 111 -8.26 -13.49 -2.94
N PHE A 112 -6.94 -13.33 -2.94
CA PHE A 112 -6.03 -14.11 -2.09
C PHE A 112 -6.32 -13.89 -0.60
N THR A 113 -6.51 -12.64 -0.21
CA THR A 113 -6.86 -12.25 1.17
C THR A 113 -8.26 -12.76 1.55
N ARG A 114 -9.27 -12.53 0.69
CA ARG A 114 -10.64 -12.99 0.91
C ARG A 114 -10.74 -14.51 0.96
N GLY A 115 -9.95 -15.20 0.14
CA GLY A 115 -9.81 -16.65 0.14
C GLY A 115 -9.08 -17.21 1.35
N GLN A 116 -8.57 -16.36 2.24
CA GLN A 116 -7.79 -16.76 3.43
C GLN A 116 -6.62 -17.70 3.05
N LEU A 117 -5.92 -17.37 1.97
CA LEU A 117 -4.79 -18.14 1.46
C LEU A 117 -3.46 -17.72 2.10
N GLN A 118 -3.45 -16.68 2.91
CA GLN A 118 -2.26 -16.24 3.63
C GLN A 118 -1.78 -17.32 4.61
N PRO A 119 -0.45 -17.51 4.75
CA PRO A 119 0.12 -18.41 5.74
C PRO A 119 -0.35 -18.01 7.14
N ARG A 120 -0.99 -18.92 7.85
CA ARG A 120 -1.35 -18.70 9.25
C ARG A 120 -0.12 -18.99 10.10
N VAL A 121 0.46 -17.96 10.68
CA VAL A 121 1.43 -18.15 11.76
C VAL A 121 0.64 -18.52 13.00
N THR A 122 0.55 -19.82 13.30
CA THR A 122 0.00 -20.27 14.57
C THR A 122 1.03 -19.97 15.64
N ALA A 123 0.85 -18.88 16.34
CA ALA A 123 1.65 -18.51 17.51
C ALA A 123 1.23 -19.35 18.74
N SER A 124 1.28 -20.67 18.64
CA SER A 124 1.17 -21.56 19.80
C SER A 124 2.54 -22.15 20.05
N TRP A 125 3.29 -21.54 20.97
CA TRP A 125 4.56 -22.04 21.49
C TRP A 125 4.37 -23.15 22.56
N GLU A 126 3.15 -23.54 22.88
CA GLU A 126 2.89 -24.67 23.75
C GLU A 126 3.12 -25.95 22.97
N PRO A 127 4.03 -26.82 23.41
CA PRO A 127 4.14 -28.15 22.89
C PRO A 127 2.86 -28.90 23.28
N ARG A 128 1.85 -28.85 22.43
CA ARG A 128 0.69 -29.71 22.56
C ARG A 128 1.16 -31.13 22.31
N LEU A 129 1.43 -31.85 23.38
CA LEU A 129 1.42 -33.30 23.35
C LEU A 129 0.11 -33.69 22.68
N ALA A 130 0.21 -34.34 21.52
CA ALA A 130 -0.91 -34.79 20.74
C ALA A 130 -1.81 -35.69 21.57
N SER A 131 -2.76 -35.10 22.30
CA SER A 131 -3.89 -35.85 22.78
C SER A 131 -4.73 -36.15 21.55
N ARG A 132 -4.84 -37.39 21.19
CA ARG A 132 -5.80 -37.95 20.25
C ARG A 132 -7.21 -37.64 20.76
N GLY A 133 -7.61 -36.39 20.66
CA GLY A 133 -8.92 -35.85 21.00
C GLY A 133 -9.61 -35.43 19.72
N ASP A 134 -10.60 -36.17 19.36
CA ASP A 134 -11.69 -35.94 18.44
C ASP A 134 -12.10 -34.45 18.46
N GLY A 135 -11.62 -33.62 17.51
CA GLY A 135 -11.91 -32.18 17.54
C GLY A 135 -11.34 -31.34 16.40
N ALA A 136 -10.66 -31.93 15.44
CA ALA A 136 -10.16 -31.17 14.27
C ALA A 136 -11.24 -30.96 13.19
N ARG A 137 -12.45 -30.58 13.57
CA ARG A 137 -13.53 -30.20 12.65
C ARG A 137 -13.63 -28.69 12.40
N GLY A 138 -12.70 -27.88 12.84
CA GLY A 138 -12.75 -26.42 12.75
C GLY A 138 -11.93 -25.80 11.63
N GLY A 139 -11.59 -26.50 10.55
CA GLY A 139 -10.65 -25.95 9.56
C GLY A 139 -11.21 -25.64 8.18
N ILE A 140 -12.25 -26.29 7.73
CA ILE A 140 -12.73 -26.19 6.33
C ILE A 140 -14.23 -25.90 6.26
N ALA A 141 -15.01 -26.19 7.31
CA ALA A 141 -16.47 -26.07 7.28
C ALA A 141 -17.01 -24.63 7.38
N ASP A 142 -16.20 -23.66 7.78
CA ASP A 142 -16.62 -22.26 7.99
C ASP A 142 -16.13 -21.28 6.91
N LEU A 143 -15.69 -21.78 5.76
CA LEU A 143 -15.40 -20.88 4.64
C LEU A 143 -16.74 -20.41 4.03
N THR A 144 -16.98 -19.13 4.05
CA THR A 144 -18.14 -18.54 3.36
C THR A 144 -18.08 -18.82 1.87
N ASP A 145 -19.23 -18.85 1.19
CA ASP A 145 -19.29 -19.03 -0.27
C ASP A 145 -18.42 -18.00 -1.02
N SER A 146 -18.30 -16.79 -0.46
CA SER A 146 -17.44 -15.76 -1.03
C SER A 146 -15.95 -16.09 -0.94
N ALA A 147 -15.50 -16.74 0.13
CA ALA A 147 -14.12 -17.19 0.28
C ALA A 147 -13.80 -18.35 -0.66
N LEU A 148 -14.74 -19.27 -0.86
CA LEU A 148 -14.60 -20.36 -1.82
C LEU A 148 -14.53 -19.84 -3.26
N ALA A 149 -15.39 -18.87 -3.60
CA ALA A 149 -15.37 -18.21 -4.90
C ALA A 149 -14.04 -17.47 -5.15
N ALA A 150 -13.53 -16.78 -4.12
CA ALA A 150 -12.23 -16.11 -4.19
C ALA A 150 -11.08 -17.10 -4.42
N ARG A 151 -11.05 -18.21 -3.72
CA ARG A 151 -10.06 -19.29 -3.95
C ARG A 151 -10.07 -19.82 -5.38
N ARG A 152 -11.27 -20.03 -5.95
CA ARG A 152 -11.41 -20.47 -7.33
C ARG A 152 -10.83 -19.44 -8.32
N ARG A 153 -11.07 -18.13 -8.09
CA ARG A 153 -10.51 -17.09 -8.96
C ARG A 153 -8.99 -17.02 -8.86
N VAL A 154 -8.42 -17.17 -7.66
CA VAL A 154 -6.96 -17.24 -7.49
C VAL A 154 -6.40 -18.46 -8.24
N SER A 155 -7.01 -19.64 -8.10
CA SER A 155 -6.58 -20.84 -8.84
C SER A 155 -6.61 -20.61 -10.35
N GLN A 156 -7.71 -20.07 -10.87
CA GLN A 156 -7.85 -19.76 -12.28
C GLN A 156 -6.80 -18.75 -12.77
N ALA A 157 -6.49 -17.72 -11.95
CA ALA A 157 -5.45 -16.75 -12.28
C ALA A 157 -4.06 -17.42 -12.33
N VAL A 158 -3.74 -18.27 -11.35
CA VAL A 158 -2.47 -19.02 -11.30
C VAL A 158 -2.34 -19.94 -12.52
N ASP A 159 -3.41 -20.66 -12.88
CA ASP A 159 -3.43 -21.53 -14.05
C ASP A 159 -3.25 -20.74 -15.36
N ALA A 160 -3.87 -19.57 -15.46
CA ALA A 160 -3.77 -18.70 -16.63
C ALA A 160 -2.38 -18.05 -16.79
N ILE A 161 -1.74 -17.68 -15.67
CA ILE A 161 -0.38 -17.11 -15.65
C ILE A 161 0.66 -18.19 -16.01
N GLY A 162 0.42 -19.42 -15.59
CA GLY A 162 1.30 -20.54 -15.81
C GLY A 162 2.41 -20.71 -14.76
N PRO A 163 3.04 -21.90 -14.73
CA PRO A 163 3.92 -22.30 -13.63
C PRO A 163 5.19 -21.44 -13.50
N GLU A 164 5.67 -20.86 -14.60
CA GLU A 164 6.92 -20.10 -14.61
C GLU A 164 6.76 -18.71 -13.94
N LEU A 165 5.62 -18.06 -14.12
CA LEU A 165 5.39 -16.69 -13.65
C LEU A 165 4.45 -16.61 -12.45
N ALA A 166 3.67 -17.65 -12.18
CA ALA A 166 2.70 -17.63 -11.07
C ALA A 166 3.35 -17.39 -9.72
N GLY A 167 4.54 -17.98 -9.49
CA GLY A 167 5.31 -17.76 -8.26
C GLY A 167 5.67 -16.29 -8.05
N VAL A 168 6.21 -15.65 -9.08
CA VAL A 168 6.58 -14.21 -9.04
C VAL A 168 5.34 -13.33 -8.84
N ALA A 169 4.25 -13.63 -9.57
CA ALA A 169 3.01 -12.88 -9.43
C ALA A 169 2.43 -12.97 -8.01
N LEU A 170 2.44 -14.16 -7.39
CA LEU A 170 2.00 -14.34 -6.02
C LEU A 170 2.95 -13.66 -5.02
N ASP A 171 4.26 -13.76 -5.22
CA ASP A 171 5.25 -13.13 -4.34
C ASP A 171 5.07 -11.61 -4.31
N VAL A 172 4.92 -10.98 -5.46
CA VAL A 172 4.75 -9.53 -5.56
C VAL A 172 3.36 -9.09 -5.13
N CYS A 173 2.29 -9.70 -5.68
CA CYS A 173 0.93 -9.23 -5.46
C CYS A 173 0.34 -9.68 -4.12
N CYS A 174 0.66 -10.90 -3.65
CA CYS A 174 -0.02 -11.50 -2.50
C CYS A 174 0.84 -11.52 -1.24
N PHE A 175 2.15 -11.78 -1.38
CA PHE A 175 3.08 -11.77 -0.27
C PHE A 175 3.81 -10.45 -0.08
N MET A 176 3.53 -9.45 -0.92
CA MET A 176 4.10 -8.11 -0.87
C MET A 176 5.64 -8.10 -0.81
N LYS A 177 6.26 -9.06 -1.47
CA LYS A 177 7.72 -9.10 -1.58
C LYS A 177 8.18 -8.03 -2.56
N GLY A 178 9.22 -7.28 -2.18
CA GLY A 178 9.88 -6.36 -3.10
C GLY A 178 10.54 -7.12 -4.25
N LEU A 179 10.78 -6.43 -5.36
CA LEU A 179 11.53 -6.96 -6.51
C LEU A 179 13.06 -6.91 -6.29
N GLU A 180 13.50 -6.38 -5.16
CA GLU A 180 14.90 -6.28 -4.75
C GLU A 180 15.29 -7.58 -4.02
N THR A 181 15.82 -8.55 -4.76
CA THR A 181 16.50 -9.74 -4.21
C THR A 181 17.81 -9.97 -4.91
#